data_6fa3482014e736a8b3bf06f08c5fcb2a
#
_entry.id   6fa3482014e736a8b3bf06f08c5fcb2a
#
_cell.length_a   1.000
_cell.length_b   1.000
_cell.length_c   1.000
_cell.angle_alpha   90.00
_cell.angle_beta   90.00
_cell.angle_gamma   90.00
#
_symmetry.space_group_name_H-M   'P 1'
#
loop_
_entity.id
_entity.type
_entity.pdbx_description
1 polymer ?
#
loop_
_entity_poly.entity_id
_entity_poly.type
_entity_poly.pdbx_seq_one_letter_code
_entity_poly.pdbx_strand_id
1 'polypeptide(L)'
;MAKDEIHGNNISAERIREIADMLPEKPEGIGVTYKDRTYWDKMKNTPEARKLIEEAHTSLKDGMPPFVDSLYLHLNKTEIRLPGENMMNARYQYLWRLVLAECLENKRRFIPAICEGVEELCRQKPWSIPAHDRNLHNYHGTDYYVDLVVATAGNTLAQCIYLLDDRLPAETKALAMCAFREKVFRPIYRCLEETKPFYWFTVTNNWNSVCLAGVTGAALALLQDKEERAYFVAAAEKYYVYGMKGYSDDGYCSEGVGYYNYGFCSFILLREEICRATKGKIDFFRTPKFARIAQYGKKIQIMNQVCPAYADCRAGVSPSWFITNYCDNVLGTAPYEEKYKIPGMDNLSLHTIGMFPHQAWKVEMTPEIQEVLKAEADELHSCYDEAGIIISRPATGSTCRLGVSVKGGHNAENHNHNDVGSYAVVMGSQTMAGDMGGPFSYPGDYFSGNAYKYPIKNSFGHPVPFINGQCQVSGKKAQGVVLKKELTGGTDIFQIDYTSAYATAVPELEKLIRTFTYNRAGEGTFVIEDRFEAVSGISFETAITTRADWKMIGNNRLELVLGGEKMTVDIEAPGVVEFDSETVEVNSPAYTRIGIRLKKPLQSGSVRLIMYPSRP
;
A
#
# COMPACT_ATOMS: atom_id res chain seq x y z
N MET A 1 26.27 6.40 30.08
CA MET A 1 25.09 7.27 30.17
C MET A 1 23.92 6.36 30.29
N ALA A 2 23.07 6.54 31.29
CA ALA A 2 21.83 5.79 31.37
C ALA A 2 20.98 6.15 30.13
N LYS A 3 20.49 5.14 29.42
CA LYS A 3 19.69 5.31 28.20
C LYS A 3 18.43 6.15 28.42
N ASP A 4 18.04 6.42 29.65
CA ASP A 4 16.84 7.15 30.05
C ASP A 4 16.96 8.69 30.00
N GLU A 5 18.17 9.23 29.80
CA GLU A 5 18.43 10.67 29.88
C GLU A 5 18.41 11.41 28.53
N ILE A 6 18.17 10.71 27.44
CA ILE A 6 18.24 11.29 26.09
C ILE A 6 16.85 11.69 25.63
N HIS A 7 16.58 12.97 25.55
CA HIS A 7 15.35 13.67 25.15
C HIS A 7 14.30 12.85 24.40
N GLY A 8 13.09 12.81 24.77
CA GLY A 8 11.88 12.33 24.07
C GLY A 8 11.96 11.10 23.15
N ASN A 9 13.14 10.73 22.69
CA ASN A 9 13.42 9.60 21.81
C ASN A 9 14.00 8.38 22.52
N ASN A 10 14.27 8.47 23.81
CA ASN A 10 14.84 7.37 24.60
C ASN A 10 13.96 6.13 24.62
N ILE A 11 14.61 5.00 24.67
CA ILE A 11 14.00 3.73 25.01
C ILE A 11 14.26 3.48 26.51
N SER A 12 13.18 3.26 27.29
CA SER A 12 13.30 3.06 28.74
C SER A 12 14.12 1.81 29.08
N ALA A 13 15.14 1.96 29.92
CA ALA A 13 15.97 0.85 30.38
C ALA A 13 15.17 -0.18 31.18
N GLU A 14 14.15 0.26 31.92
CA GLU A 14 13.23 -0.62 32.63
C GLU A 14 12.45 -1.48 31.64
N ARG A 15 11.87 -0.85 30.60
CA ARG A 15 11.12 -1.57 29.56
C ARG A 15 11.98 -2.56 28.79
N ILE A 16 13.26 -2.21 28.52
CA ILE A 16 14.21 -3.14 27.90
C ILE A 16 14.40 -4.38 28.76
N ARG A 17 14.60 -4.23 30.08
CA ARG A 17 14.74 -5.38 30.99
C ARG A 17 13.48 -6.25 31.04
N GLU A 18 12.30 -5.63 31.16
CA GLU A 18 11.02 -6.35 31.14
C GLU A 18 10.87 -7.19 29.85
N ILE A 19 11.19 -6.60 28.68
CA ILE A 19 11.12 -7.29 27.41
C ILE A 19 12.19 -8.39 27.33
N ALA A 20 13.42 -8.14 27.78
CA ALA A 20 14.48 -9.13 27.80
C ALA A 20 14.09 -10.39 28.58
N ASP A 21 13.34 -10.24 29.68
CA ASP A 21 12.80 -11.38 30.46
C ASP A 21 11.74 -12.20 29.71
N MET A 22 11.12 -11.60 28.69
CA MET A 22 10.14 -12.30 27.83
C MET A 22 10.82 -13.07 26.68
N LEU A 23 12.02 -12.66 26.28
CA LEU A 23 12.69 -13.19 25.08
C LEU A 23 13.35 -14.55 25.34
N PRO A 24 13.45 -15.42 24.31
CA PRO A 24 14.19 -16.67 24.39
C PRO A 24 15.70 -16.42 24.61
N GLU A 25 16.41 -17.40 25.14
CA GLU A 25 17.86 -17.31 25.36
C GLU A 25 18.62 -17.13 24.05
N LYS A 26 18.21 -17.86 23.01
CA LYS A 26 18.84 -17.80 21.69
C LYS A 26 18.04 -16.89 20.76
N PRO A 27 18.70 -16.21 19.81
CA PRO A 27 18.00 -15.48 18.76
C PRO A 27 17.16 -16.42 17.89
N GLU A 28 15.98 -15.95 17.51
CA GLU A 28 15.03 -16.69 16.68
C GLU A 28 14.43 -15.77 15.61
N GLY A 29 14.39 -16.25 14.37
CA GLY A 29 13.67 -15.63 13.26
C GLY A 29 12.26 -16.20 13.08
N ILE A 30 11.68 -15.99 11.90
CA ILE A 30 10.34 -16.45 11.57
C ILE A 30 10.37 -17.86 10.96
N GLY A 31 9.41 -18.68 11.35
CA GLY A 31 9.26 -20.05 10.84
C GLY A 31 10.12 -21.07 11.57
N VAL A 32 10.48 -22.14 10.89
CA VAL A 32 11.31 -23.21 11.40
C VAL A 32 12.56 -23.39 10.56
N THR A 33 13.67 -23.74 11.22
CA THR A 33 14.93 -23.98 10.50
C THR A 33 14.81 -25.18 9.55
N TYR A 34 15.74 -25.30 8.62
CA TYR A 34 15.79 -26.41 7.66
C TYR A 34 15.73 -27.80 8.32
N LYS A 35 16.02 -27.90 9.63
CA LYS A 35 16.04 -29.15 10.42
C LYS A 35 14.65 -29.74 10.65
N ASP A 36 13.64 -28.90 10.71
CA ASP A 36 12.26 -29.37 10.86
C ASP A 36 11.72 -29.91 9.54
N ARG A 37 11.95 -31.20 9.31
CA ARG A 37 11.51 -31.85 8.07
C ARG A 37 10.01 -32.05 7.96
N THR A 38 9.27 -31.99 9.07
CA THR A 38 7.81 -32.13 9.06
C THR A 38 7.15 -31.11 8.14
N TYR A 39 7.58 -29.85 8.23
CA TYR A 39 7.06 -28.75 7.42
C TYR A 39 7.67 -28.71 6.04
N TRP A 40 8.99 -28.74 5.94
CA TRP A 40 9.68 -28.55 4.66
C TRP A 40 9.39 -29.69 3.68
N ASP A 41 9.25 -30.94 4.15
CA ASP A 41 8.91 -32.07 3.28
C ASP A 41 7.43 -32.05 2.86
N LYS A 42 6.53 -31.55 3.71
CA LYS A 42 5.14 -31.29 3.32
C LYS A 42 5.07 -30.23 2.23
N MET A 43 5.77 -29.12 2.42
CA MET A 43 5.79 -28.00 1.46
C MET A 43 6.39 -28.35 0.12
N LYS A 44 7.45 -29.14 0.09
CA LYS A 44 8.17 -29.54 -1.13
C LYS A 44 7.27 -30.16 -2.19
N ASN A 45 6.16 -30.77 -1.80
CA ASN A 45 5.25 -31.47 -2.72
C ASN A 45 4.23 -30.53 -3.38
N THR A 46 4.19 -29.23 -3.02
CA THR A 46 3.30 -28.24 -3.64
C THR A 46 3.80 -27.81 -5.03
N PRO A 47 2.91 -27.42 -5.96
CA PRO A 47 3.30 -26.89 -7.26
C PRO A 47 4.22 -25.68 -7.16
N GLU A 48 3.92 -24.78 -6.20
CA GLU A 48 4.67 -23.55 -5.96
C GLU A 48 6.10 -23.84 -5.50
N ALA A 49 6.28 -24.81 -4.59
CA ALA A 49 7.61 -25.21 -4.13
C ALA A 49 8.43 -25.85 -5.27
N ARG A 50 7.81 -26.67 -6.13
CA ARG A 50 8.47 -27.22 -7.32
C ARG A 50 8.95 -26.14 -8.26
N LYS A 51 8.09 -25.16 -8.57
CA LYS A 51 8.45 -24.01 -9.40
C LYS A 51 9.60 -23.21 -8.79
N LEU A 52 9.56 -22.93 -7.49
CA LEU A 52 10.63 -22.24 -6.78
C LEU A 52 11.96 -22.99 -6.85
N ILE A 53 11.94 -24.32 -6.71
CA ILE A 53 13.14 -25.16 -6.83
C ILE A 53 13.70 -25.10 -8.28
N GLU A 54 12.85 -25.14 -9.31
CA GLU A 54 13.26 -24.99 -10.72
C GLU A 54 13.90 -23.63 -10.98
N GLU A 55 13.28 -22.55 -10.49
CA GLU A 55 13.84 -21.20 -10.58
C GLU A 55 15.17 -21.07 -9.82
N ALA A 56 15.32 -21.73 -8.67
CA ALA A 56 16.57 -21.75 -7.91
C ALA A 56 17.68 -22.50 -8.67
N HIS A 57 17.37 -23.58 -9.38
CA HIS A 57 18.34 -24.25 -10.24
C HIS A 57 18.79 -23.38 -11.41
N THR A 58 17.87 -22.61 -11.99
CA THR A 58 18.21 -21.63 -13.03
C THR A 58 19.13 -20.55 -12.44
N SER A 59 18.74 -19.97 -11.29
CA SER A 59 19.58 -18.99 -10.59
C SER A 59 20.96 -19.51 -10.23
N LEU A 60 21.06 -20.77 -9.78
CA LEU A 60 22.35 -21.41 -9.47
C LEU A 60 23.26 -21.51 -10.70
N LYS A 61 22.67 -21.83 -11.87
CA LYS A 61 23.41 -21.91 -13.14
C LYS A 61 23.86 -20.54 -13.63
N ASP A 62 23.01 -19.53 -13.52
CA ASP A 62 23.27 -18.17 -14.01
C ASP A 62 24.24 -17.39 -13.11
N GLY A 63 24.34 -17.78 -11.83
CA GLY A 63 25.12 -17.10 -10.82
C GLY A 63 24.42 -15.85 -10.27
N MET A 64 25.05 -15.23 -9.26
CA MET A 64 24.54 -14.00 -8.67
C MET A 64 24.68 -12.82 -9.64
N PRO A 65 23.62 -12.03 -9.88
CA PRO A 65 23.72 -10.84 -10.70
C PRO A 65 24.81 -9.88 -10.16
N PRO A 66 25.70 -9.34 -11.02
CA PRO A 66 26.75 -8.44 -10.56
C PRO A 66 26.19 -7.11 -10.05
N PHE A 67 26.87 -6.51 -9.07
CA PHE A 67 26.67 -5.10 -8.75
C PHE A 67 27.38 -4.24 -9.79
N VAL A 68 26.63 -3.35 -10.45
CA VAL A 68 27.14 -2.50 -11.55
C VAL A 68 27.00 -1.03 -11.16
N ASP A 69 28.12 -0.37 -10.90
CA ASP A 69 28.17 1.04 -10.46
C ASP A 69 27.41 1.97 -11.41
N SER A 70 27.54 1.77 -12.72
CA SER A 70 26.87 2.64 -13.70
C SER A 70 25.34 2.53 -13.64
N LEU A 71 24.77 1.38 -13.24
CA LEU A 71 23.34 1.20 -13.01
C LEU A 71 22.90 1.83 -11.70
N TYR A 72 23.70 1.71 -10.64
CA TYR A 72 23.41 2.37 -9.37
C TYR A 72 23.40 3.90 -9.53
N LEU A 73 24.40 4.45 -10.19
CA LEU A 73 24.57 5.89 -10.43
C LEU A 73 23.66 6.43 -11.57
N HIS A 74 22.90 5.56 -12.25
CA HIS A 74 22.07 5.95 -13.38
C HIS A 74 21.04 7.02 -13.03
N LEU A 75 20.37 6.86 -11.89
CA LEU A 75 19.37 7.80 -11.39
C LEU A 75 19.94 9.23 -11.22
N ASN A 76 21.15 9.37 -10.69
CA ASN A 76 21.78 10.67 -10.46
C ASN A 76 22.13 11.40 -11.76
N LYS A 77 22.19 10.68 -12.90
CA LYS A 77 22.51 11.22 -14.22
C LYS A 77 21.28 11.46 -15.09
N THR A 78 20.24 10.66 -14.95
CA THR A 78 19.12 10.58 -15.92
C THR A 78 17.75 10.76 -15.32
N GLU A 79 17.62 10.82 -13.98
CA GLU A 79 16.37 10.80 -13.24
C GLU A 79 15.54 9.50 -13.41
N ILE A 80 16.11 8.45 -14.02
CA ILE A 80 15.44 7.16 -14.25
C ILE A 80 15.84 6.18 -13.16
N ARG A 81 14.87 5.69 -12.39
CA ARG A 81 15.07 4.85 -11.20
C ARG A 81 15.32 3.37 -11.50
N LEU A 82 14.51 2.81 -12.41
CA LEU A 82 14.36 1.37 -12.59
C LEU A 82 15.65 0.57 -12.81
N PRO A 83 16.64 1.00 -13.61
CA PRO A 83 17.84 0.19 -13.87
C PRO A 83 18.59 -0.19 -12.60
N GLY A 84 18.81 0.78 -11.70
CA GLY A 84 19.51 0.54 -10.44
C GLY A 84 18.67 -0.26 -9.44
N GLU A 85 17.38 0.05 -9.33
CA GLU A 85 16.46 -0.67 -8.45
C GLU A 85 16.31 -2.14 -8.86
N ASN A 86 16.16 -2.43 -10.16
CA ASN A 86 16.06 -3.78 -10.68
C ASN A 86 17.32 -4.60 -10.40
N MET A 87 18.51 -3.99 -10.58
CA MET A 87 19.78 -4.63 -10.25
C MET A 87 19.83 -5.02 -8.77
N MET A 88 19.50 -4.11 -7.86
CA MET A 88 19.51 -4.36 -6.43
C MET A 88 18.54 -5.47 -6.05
N ASN A 89 17.30 -5.39 -6.53
CA ASN A 89 16.27 -6.39 -6.26
C ASN A 89 16.65 -7.78 -6.77
N ALA A 90 17.23 -7.90 -7.97
CA ALA A 90 17.66 -9.17 -8.52
C ALA A 90 18.71 -9.87 -7.65
N ARG A 91 19.63 -9.10 -7.03
CA ARG A 91 20.65 -9.62 -6.12
C ARG A 91 20.04 -10.17 -4.83
N TYR A 92 19.07 -9.47 -4.25
CA TYR A 92 18.37 -9.95 -3.05
C TYR A 92 17.51 -11.16 -3.34
N GLN A 93 16.78 -11.17 -4.45
CA GLN A 93 15.94 -12.30 -4.88
C GLN A 93 16.74 -13.57 -5.15
N TYR A 94 17.94 -13.44 -5.71
CA TYR A 94 18.87 -14.56 -5.90
C TYR A 94 19.10 -15.31 -4.59
N LEU A 95 19.45 -14.59 -3.53
CA LEU A 95 19.80 -15.21 -2.25
C LEU A 95 18.61 -15.94 -1.61
N TRP A 96 17.48 -15.26 -1.43
CA TRP A 96 16.36 -15.87 -0.72
C TRP A 96 15.77 -17.07 -1.47
N ARG A 97 15.80 -17.04 -2.80
CA ARG A 97 15.35 -18.16 -3.64
C ARG A 97 16.20 -19.41 -3.42
N LEU A 98 17.50 -19.27 -3.37
CA LEU A 98 18.41 -20.38 -3.09
C LEU A 98 18.24 -20.93 -1.67
N VAL A 99 18.03 -20.05 -0.68
CA VAL A 99 17.82 -20.44 0.73
C VAL A 99 16.55 -21.26 0.88
N LEU A 100 15.43 -20.80 0.31
CA LEU A 100 14.19 -21.58 0.35
C LEU A 100 14.32 -22.92 -0.36
N ALA A 101 14.96 -22.94 -1.52
CA ALA A 101 15.21 -24.19 -2.25
C ALA A 101 16.10 -25.17 -1.45
N GLU A 102 17.11 -24.68 -0.73
CA GLU A 102 17.92 -25.52 0.15
C GLU A 102 17.11 -26.08 1.30
N CYS A 103 16.25 -25.26 1.94
CA CYS A 103 15.34 -25.73 3.00
C CYS A 103 14.39 -26.82 2.48
N LEU A 104 13.82 -26.64 1.28
CA LEU A 104 12.91 -27.59 0.65
C LEU A 104 13.60 -28.89 0.24
N GLU A 105 14.75 -28.82 -0.44
CA GLU A 105 15.46 -30.00 -0.93
C GLU A 105 16.31 -30.68 0.11
N ASN A 106 16.95 -29.92 1.01
CA ASN A 106 17.87 -30.38 2.04
C ASN A 106 19.07 -31.19 1.50
N LYS A 107 19.62 -30.79 0.33
CA LYS A 107 20.67 -31.53 -0.36
C LYS A 107 22.05 -30.87 -0.32
N ARG A 108 22.20 -29.73 0.34
CA ARG A 108 23.43 -28.92 0.43
C ARG A 108 23.94 -28.38 -0.90
N ARG A 109 23.22 -28.57 -2.01
CA ARG A 109 23.70 -28.18 -3.35
C ARG A 109 23.74 -26.67 -3.55
N PHE A 110 22.86 -25.92 -2.84
CA PHE A 110 22.80 -24.47 -2.93
C PHE A 110 23.74 -23.77 -1.93
N ILE A 111 24.25 -24.47 -0.91
CA ILE A 111 25.06 -23.86 0.15
C ILE A 111 26.28 -23.10 -0.35
N PRO A 112 27.10 -23.61 -1.30
CA PRO A 112 28.24 -22.83 -1.80
C PRO A 112 27.83 -21.48 -2.40
N ALA A 113 26.80 -21.49 -3.27
CA ALA A 113 26.29 -20.28 -3.90
C ALA A 113 25.59 -19.33 -2.92
N ILE A 114 24.95 -19.86 -1.88
CA ILE A 114 24.40 -19.05 -0.78
C ILE A 114 25.52 -18.36 0.00
N CYS A 115 26.59 -19.06 0.34
CA CYS A 115 27.74 -18.47 1.04
C CYS A 115 28.36 -17.35 0.19
N GLU A 116 28.60 -17.59 -1.09
CA GLU A 116 29.10 -16.58 -2.02
C GLU A 116 28.15 -15.38 -2.11
N GLY A 117 26.83 -15.60 -2.23
CA GLY A 117 25.82 -14.56 -2.29
C GLY A 117 25.78 -13.70 -1.00
N VAL A 118 25.88 -14.33 0.17
CA VAL A 118 26.01 -13.63 1.45
C VAL A 118 27.28 -12.78 1.50
N GLU A 119 28.42 -13.33 1.09
CA GLU A 119 29.67 -12.59 1.06
C GLU A 119 29.64 -11.40 0.11
N GLU A 120 29.08 -11.58 -1.07
CA GLU A 120 28.90 -10.50 -2.07
C GLU A 120 28.02 -9.37 -1.53
N LEU A 121 26.88 -9.69 -0.90
CA LEU A 121 26.02 -8.69 -0.27
C LEU A 121 26.72 -7.98 0.91
N CYS A 122 27.50 -8.70 1.70
CA CYS A 122 28.25 -8.09 2.81
C CYS A 122 29.33 -7.12 2.32
N ARG A 123 30.03 -7.46 1.23
CA ARG A 123 31.07 -6.60 0.62
C ARG A 123 30.47 -5.40 -0.11
N GLN A 124 29.25 -5.53 -0.64
CA GLN A 124 28.54 -4.45 -1.32
C GLN A 124 28.30 -3.29 -0.36
N LYS A 125 28.80 -2.08 -0.68
CA LYS A 125 28.67 -0.92 0.22
C LYS A 125 27.22 -0.51 0.39
N PRO A 126 26.46 -0.11 -0.66
CA PRO A 126 25.08 0.31 -0.48
C PRO A 126 24.14 -0.91 -0.39
N TRP A 127 23.39 -1.00 0.70
CA TRP A 127 22.20 -1.86 0.75
C TRP A 127 20.94 -1.08 0.38
N SER A 128 21.00 0.26 0.39
CA SER A 128 19.90 1.12 -0.05
C SER A 128 19.79 1.16 -1.57
N ILE A 129 18.62 1.53 -2.06
CA ILE A 129 18.41 1.78 -3.51
C ILE A 129 18.88 3.19 -3.88
N PRO A 130 19.20 3.43 -5.16
CA PRO A 130 19.66 4.75 -5.62
C PRO A 130 18.72 5.91 -5.27
N ALA A 131 17.39 5.66 -5.28
CA ALA A 131 16.40 6.69 -4.97
C ALA A 131 16.48 7.23 -3.53
N HIS A 132 16.99 6.43 -2.61
CA HIS A 132 17.14 6.79 -1.21
C HIS A 132 18.58 7.15 -0.82
N ASP A 133 19.51 7.12 -1.77
CA ASP A 133 20.93 7.45 -1.60
C ASP A 133 21.39 8.52 -2.60
N ARG A 134 20.57 9.56 -2.82
CA ARG A 134 20.87 10.65 -3.75
C ARG A 134 22.16 11.39 -3.43
N ASN A 135 22.54 11.46 -2.15
CA ASN A 135 23.79 12.03 -1.67
C ASN A 135 24.99 11.06 -1.77
N LEU A 136 24.75 9.81 -2.16
CA LEU A 136 25.73 8.74 -2.34
C LEU A 136 26.52 8.37 -1.07
N HIS A 137 26.02 8.70 0.10
CA HIS A 137 26.70 8.34 1.36
C HIS A 137 26.77 6.83 1.57
N ASN A 138 25.67 6.10 1.33
CA ASN A 138 25.68 4.62 1.38
C ASN A 138 26.58 4.04 0.29
N TYR A 139 26.54 4.60 -0.94
CA TYR A 139 27.37 4.16 -2.07
C TYR A 139 28.87 4.30 -1.77
N HIS A 140 29.31 5.40 -1.16
CA HIS A 140 30.69 5.60 -0.78
C HIS A 140 31.04 4.91 0.55
N GLY A 141 30.05 4.47 1.35
CA GLY A 141 30.25 3.92 2.69
C GLY A 141 30.76 4.96 3.69
N THR A 142 30.40 6.23 3.50
CA THR A 142 30.82 7.33 4.38
C THR A 142 29.86 7.55 5.54
N ASP A 143 28.59 7.26 5.32
CA ASP A 143 27.53 7.23 6.33
C ASP A 143 26.41 6.29 5.87
N TYR A 144 25.87 5.50 6.80
CA TYR A 144 24.82 4.55 6.49
C TYR A 144 23.49 5.04 7.05
N TYR A 145 22.51 5.10 6.14
CA TYR A 145 21.12 5.38 6.43
C TYR A 145 20.28 4.12 6.19
N VAL A 146 19.47 3.74 7.16
CA VAL A 146 18.58 2.60 7.03
C VAL A 146 17.28 3.06 6.38
N ASP A 147 17.09 2.69 5.11
CA ASP A 147 15.88 2.90 4.33
C ASP A 147 15.02 1.63 4.26
N LEU A 148 13.94 1.68 3.47
CA LEU A 148 13.05 0.54 3.22
C LEU A 148 13.81 -0.71 2.76
N VAL A 149 14.76 -0.54 1.85
CA VAL A 149 15.48 -1.67 1.24
C VAL A 149 16.57 -2.19 2.16
N VAL A 150 17.31 -1.32 2.84
CA VAL A 150 18.27 -1.75 3.88
C VAL A 150 17.56 -2.56 4.97
N ALA A 151 16.38 -2.11 5.41
CA ALA A 151 15.59 -2.81 6.42
C ALA A 151 15.09 -4.18 5.91
N THR A 152 14.49 -4.23 4.72
CA THR A 152 13.93 -5.49 4.17
C THR A 152 15.00 -6.46 3.71
N ALA A 153 16.07 -5.99 3.05
CA ALA A 153 17.21 -6.83 2.65
C ALA A 153 17.97 -7.34 3.87
N GLY A 154 18.15 -6.49 4.88
CA GLY A 154 18.70 -6.89 6.17
C GLY A 154 17.89 -8.00 6.82
N ASN A 155 16.56 -7.84 6.94
CA ASN A 155 15.70 -8.90 7.48
C ASN A 155 15.81 -10.19 6.66
N THR A 156 15.80 -10.09 5.33
CA THR A 156 15.96 -11.26 4.44
C THR A 156 17.27 -12.00 4.70
N LEU A 157 18.38 -11.27 4.80
CA LEU A 157 19.70 -11.87 5.09
C LEU A 157 19.74 -12.50 6.50
N ALA A 158 19.15 -11.82 7.49
CA ALA A 158 19.03 -12.36 8.85
C ALA A 158 18.23 -13.65 8.88
N GLN A 159 17.12 -13.68 8.15
CA GLN A 159 16.26 -14.86 8.01
C GLN A 159 16.97 -16.01 7.27
N CYS A 160 17.80 -15.72 6.27
CA CYS A 160 18.64 -16.72 5.61
C CYS A 160 19.57 -17.42 6.62
N ILE A 161 20.22 -16.63 7.48
CA ILE A 161 21.13 -17.14 8.50
C ILE A 161 20.38 -18.00 9.52
N TYR A 162 19.20 -17.55 9.97
CA TYR A 162 18.36 -18.29 10.91
C TYR A 162 17.87 -19.62 10.33
N LEU A 163 17.29 -19.61 9.12
CA LEU A 163 16.72 -20.81 8.50
C LEU A 163 17.76 -21.89 8.24
N LEU A 164 18.97 -21.51 7.83
CA LEU A 164 20.04 -22.44 7.51
C LEU A 164 20.91 -22.83 8.70
N ASP A 165 20.89 -22.06 9.79
CA ASP A 165 21.56 -22.31 11.06
C ASP A 165 23.01 -22.85 10.88
N ASP A 166 23.28 -24.10 11.29
CA ASP A 166 24.60 -24.74 11.22
C ASP A 166 25.02 -25.20 9.79
N ARG A 167 24.14 -25.03 8.78
CA ARG A 167 24.51 -25.22 7.38
C ARG A 167 25.47 -24.15 6.87
N LEU A 168 25.40 -22.94 7.43
CA LEU A 168 26.28 -21.85 7.07
C LEU A 168 27.58 -21.91 7.89
N PRO A 169 28.76 -21.78 7.24
CA PRO A 169 30.03 -21.68 7.92
C PRO A 169 30.07 -20.54 8.93
N ALA A 170 30.86 -20.72 10.00
CA ALA A 170 31.02 -19.71 11.04
C ALA A 170 31.56 -18.39 10.49
N GLU A 171 32.47 -18.47 9.52
CA GLU A 171 33.07 -17.32 8.85
C GLU A 171 32.05 -16.49 8.08
N THR A 172 31.14 -17.14 7.33
CA THR A 172 30.06 -16.48 6.60
C THR A 172 29.11 -15.76 7.56
N LYS A 173 28.75 -16.41 8.69
CA LYS A 173 27.92 -15.79 9.73
C LYS A 173 28.60 -14.61 10.41
N ALA A 174 29.90 -14.72 10.69
CA ALA A 174 30.69 -13.63 11.28
C ALA A 174 30.78 -12.41 10.34
N LEU A 175 31.03 -12.64 9.05
CA LEU A 175 31.08 -11.60 8.03
C LEU A 175 29.71 -10.88 7.94
N ALA A 176 28.62 -11.63 7.91
CA ALA A 176 27.29 -11.07 7.89
C ALA A 176 27.03 -10.21 9.14
N MET A 177 27.39 -10.70 10.33
CA MET A 177 27.24 -9.93 11.58
C MET A 177 28.04 -8.61 11.55
N CYS A 178 29.26 -8.59 11.00
CA CYS A 178 30.02 -7.35 10.83
C CYS A 178 29.26 -6.36 9.94
N ALA A 179 28.73 -6.83 8.79
CA ALA A 179 27.95 -5.98 7.89
C ALA A 179 26.67 -5.44 8.54
N PHE A 180 25.96 -6.27 9.32
CA PHE A 180 24.78 -5.83 10.08
C PHE A 180 25.12 -4.77 11.13
N ARG A 181 26.20 -5.00 11.90
CA ARG A 181 26.66 -4.02 12.90
C ARG A 181 26.97 -2.67 12.25
N GLU A 182 27.61 -2.67 11.09
CA GLU A 182 27.99 -1.46 10.38
C GLU A 182 26.81 -0.76 9.71
N LYS A 183 25.97 -1.50 8.97
CA LYS A 183 25.00 -0.92 8.04
C LYS A 183 23.57 -0.82 8.60
N VAL A 184 23.25 -1.57 9.67
CA VAL A 184 21.90 -1.61 10.24
C VAL A 184 21.91 -1.19 11.71
N PHE A 185 22.57 -1.96 12.59
CA PHE A 185 22.38 -1.78 14.03
C PHE A 185 23.04 -0.50 14.57
N ARG A 186 24.30 -0.23 14.21
CA ARG A 186 24.98 0.99 14.64
C ARG A 186 24.30 2.28 14.16
N PRO A 187 23.84 2.40 12.89
CA PRO A 187 23.04 3.54 12.46
C PRO A 187 21.77 3.75 13.30
N ILE A 188 21.05 2.66 13.65
CA ILE A 188 19.84 2.75 14.50
C ILE A 188 20.18 3.20 15.91
N TYR A 189 21.18 2.57 16.57
CA TYR A 189 21.62 3.03 17.90
C TYR A 189 21.98 4.50 17.88
N ARG A 190 22.85 4.91 16.94
CA ARG A 190 23.29 6.30 16.83
C ARG A 190 22.12 7.26 16.68
N CYS A 191 21.19 7.02 15.76
CA CYS A 191 20.08 7.95 15.52
C CYS A 191 19.11 8.04 16.71
N LEU A 192 18.93 6.97 17.48
CA LEU A 192 18.07 7.00 18.66
C LEU A 192 18.77 7.60 19.88
N GLU A 193 20.08 7.39 20.05
CA GLU A 193 20.88 7.93 21.14
C GLU A 193 21.20 9.43 20.94
N GLU A 194 21.48 9.86 19.72
CA GLU A 194 21.75 11.28 19.38
C GLU A 194 20.49 12.13 19.26
N THR A 195 19.31 11.62 19.55
CA THR A 195 18.03 12.34 19.47
C THR A 195 17.67 12.85 18.08
N LYS A 196 18.26 12.24 17.04
CA LYS A 196 17.96 12.53 15.62
C LYS A 196 17.48 11.27 14.94
N PRO A 197 16.28 10.74 15.32
CA PRO A 197 15.76 9.53 14.72
C PRO A 197 15.62 9.73 13.21
N PHE A 198 15.85 8.67 12.45
CA PHE A 198 15.51 8.68 11.03
C PHE A 198 14.05 9.08 10.89
N TYR A 199 13.73 9.86 9.86
CA TYR A 199 12.38 10.43 9.68
C TYR A 199 11.28 9.37 9.72
N TRP A 200 11.58 8.15 9.26
CA TRP A 200 10.61 7.07 9.20
C TRP A 200 10.16 6.53 10.59
N PHE A 201 10.86 6.84 11.67
CA PHE A 201 10.38 6.49 13.01
C PHE A 201 9.07 7.21 13.37
N THR A 202 8.87 8.42 12.86
CA THR A 202 7.73 9.26 13.24
C THR A 202 6.79 9.64 12.10
N VAL A 203 6.97 9.05 10.91
CA VAL A 203 6.05 9.27 9.78
C VAL A 203 4.78 8.43 9.89
N THR A 204 3.74 8.92 9.25
CA THR A 204 2.41 8.30 9.27
C THR A 204 2.11 7.51 8.00
N ASN A 205 3.14 6.92 7.39
CA ASN A 205 3.04 6.14 6.16
C ASN A 205 3.76 4.79 6.27
N ASN A 206 3.77 4.02 5.20
CA ASN A 206 4.32 2.66 5.11
C ASN A 206 5.79 2.54 5.56
N TRP A 207 6.62 3.58 5.44
CA TRP A 207 8.02 3.55 5.84
C TRP A 207 8.20 3.15 7.31
N ASN A 208 7.32 3.62 8.19
CA ASN A 208 7.40 3.28 9.61
C ASN A 208 7.31 1.76 9.83
N SER A 209 6.26 1.12 9.32
CA SER A 209 6.04 -0.32 9.53
C SER A 209 7.10 -1.18 8.82
N VAL A 210 7.49 -0.81 7.60
CA VAL A 210 8.49 -1.55 6.82
C VAL A 210 9.86 -1.53 7.49
N CYS A 211 10.33 -0.34 7.89
CA CYS A 211 11.65 -0.23 8.52
C CYS A 211 11.66 -0.84 9.91
N LEU A 212 10.61 -0.64 10.73
CA LEU A 212 10.52 -1.26 12.06
C LEU A 212 10.52 -2.79 11.97
N ALA A 213 9.73 -3.38 11.08
CA ALA A 213 9.75 -4.82 10.88
C ALA A 213 11.13 -5.32 10.45
N GLY A 214 11.74 -4.65 9.47
CA GLY A 214 13.04 -5.06 8.97
C GLY A 214 14.14 -5.06 10.04
N VAL A 215 14.27 -3.97 10.78
CA VAL A 215 15.35 -3.86 11.79
C VAL A 215 15.07 -4.72 13.04
N THR A 216 13.80 -4.84 13.45
CA THR A 216 13.42 -5.65 14.63
C THR A 216 13.59 -7.14 14.33
N GLY A 217 13.12 -7.59 13.17
CA GLY A 217 13.27 -8.98 12.74
C GLY A 217 14.74 -9.39 12.61
N ALA A 218 15.58 -8.53 12.01
CA ALA A 218 17.02 -8.78 11.93
C ALA A 218 17.67 -8.87 13.33
N ALA A 219 17.28 -7.99 14.25
CA ALA A 219 17.81 -8.01 15.63
C ALA A 219 17.40 -9.30 16.37
N LEU A 220 16.12 -9.67 16.31
CA LEU A 220 15.59 -10.88 16.95
C LEU A 220 16.25 -12.16 16.41
N ALA A 221 16.53 -12.20 15.11
CA ALA A 221 17.12 -13.37 14.46
C ALA A 221 18.63 -13.53 14.68
N LEU A 222 19.36 -12.43 14.96
CA LEU A 222 20.84 -12.46 14.93
C LEU A 222 21.52 -12.08 16.22
N LEU A 223 20.99 -11.11 17.00
CA LEU A 223 21.69 -10.59 18.17
C LEU A 223 21.67 -11.60 19.31
N GLN A 224 22.84 -11.93 19.84
CA GLN A 224 22.97 -12.93 20.90
C GLN A 224 22.51 -12.38 22.26
N ASP A 225 22.81 -11.12 22.54
CA ASP A 225 22.44 -10.46 23.79
C ASP A 225 20.91 -10.18 23.83
N LYS A 226 20.26 -10.55 24.93
CA LYS A 226 18.82 -10.37 25.12
C LYS A 226 18.41 -8.91 25.27
N GLU A 227 19.23 -8.10 25.94
CA GLU A 227 18.93 -6.67 26.10
C GLU A 227 19.07 -5.93 24.77
N GLU A 228 20.06 -6.30 23.93
CA GLU A 228 20.13 -5.76 22.57
C GLU A 228 18.90 -6.10 21.76
N ARG A 229 18.40 -7.34 21.80
CA ARG A 229 17.14 -7.72 21.11
C ARG A 229 15.94 -6.96 21.68
N ALA A 230 15.86 -6.88 23.01
CA ALA A 230 14.79 -6.16 23.71
C ALA A 230 14.78 -4.66 23.38
N TYR A 231 15.95 -4.06 23.16
CA TYR A 231 16.05 -2.66 22.73
C TYR A 231 15.29 -2.41 21.42
N PHE A 232 15.44 -3.28 20.41
CA PHE A 232 14.72 -3.15 19.12
C PHE A 232 13.22 -3.39 19.28
N VAL A 233 12.81 -4.33 20.11
CA VAL A 233 11.39 -4.56 20.44
C VAL A 233 10.78 -3.34 21.15
N ALA A 234 11.46 -2.78 22.13
CA ALA A 234 11.02 -1.57 22.83
C ALA A 234 10.96 -0.34 21.91
N ALA A 235 11.92 -0.23 20.98
CA ALA A 235 11.88 0.80 19.94
C ALA A 235 10.66 0.62 19.02
N ALA A 236 10.39 -0.61 18.57
CA ALA A 236 9.22 -0.91 17.77
C ALA A 236 7.92 -0.57 18.53
N GLU A 237 7.79 -0.97 19.79
CA GLU A 237 6.65 -0.66 20.66
C GLU A 237 6.43 0.85 20.83
N LYS A 238 7.49 1.63 20.90
CA LYS A 238 7.42 3.09 20.99
C LYS A 238 7.00 3.77 19.70
N TYR A 239 7.45 3.28 18.56
CA TYR A 239 7.36 4.02 17.30
C TYR A 239 6.31 3.48 16.31
N TYR A 240 5.83 2.24 16.42
CA TYR A 240 4.80 1.72 15.50
C TYR A 240 3.51 2.56 15.50
N VAL A 241 3.21 3.21 16.61
CA VAL A 241 2.01 4.06 16.76
C VAL A 241 1.95 5.21 15.77
N TYR A 242 3.10 5.65 15.25
CA TYR A 242 3.15 6.70 14.23
C TYR A 242 2.66 6.18 12.88
N GLY A 243 3.14 5.04 12.42
CA GLY A 243 2.64 4.41 11.20
C GLY A 243 1.15 4.12 11.26
N MET A 244 0.64 3.78 12.45
CA MET A 244 -0.80 3.54 12.64
C MET A 244 -1.67 4.79 12.51
N LYS A 245 -1.11 5.99 12.60
CA LYS A 245 -1.82 7.24 12.29
C LYS A 245 -2.08 7.44 10.80
N GLY A 246 -1.42 6.68 9.93
CA GLY A 246 -1.73 6.62 8.49
C GLY A 246 -3.01 5.86 8.16
N TYR A 247 -3.58 5.18 9.16
CA TYR A 247 -4.91 4.58 9.09
C TYR A 247 -5.85 5.42 9.94
N SER A 248 -7.02 5.78 9.41
CA SER A 248 -8.08 6.45 10.19
C SER A 248 -8.63 5.52 11.28
N ASP A 249 -9.39 6.08 12.21
CA ASP A 249 -9.95 5.26 13.31
C ASP A 249 -11.03 4.28 12.82
N ASP A 250 -11.63 4.53 11.65
CA ASP A 250 -12.52 3.61 10.95
C ASP A 250 -11.79 2.55 10.09
N GLY A 251 -10.45 2.53 10.11
CA GLY A 251 -9.60 1.52 9.47
C GLY A 251 -9.20 1.84 8.03
N TYR A 252 -9.54 2.99 7.46
CA TYR A 252 -9.14 3.37 6.11
C TYR A 252 -7.63 3.58 6.00
N CYS A 253 -7.03 3.08 4.92
CA CYS A 253 -5.63 3.34 4.58
C CYS A 253 -5.54 4.58 3.68
N SER A 254 -5.01 5.69 4.19
CA SER A 254 -4.91 6.95 3.45
C SER A 254 -4.05 6.88 2.18
N GLU A 255 -3.14 5.92 2.10
CA GLU A 255 -2.25 5.69 0.96
C GLU A 255 -2.88 4.82 -0.15
N GLY A 256 -4.08 4.27 0.08
CA GLY A 256 -4.78 3.38 -0.85
C GLY A 256 -4.38 1.91 -0.74
N VAL A 257 -5.05 1.05 -1.54
CA VAL A 257 -4.94 -0.43 -1.47
C VAL A 257 -3.52 -0.94 -1.75
N GLY A 258 -2.80 -0.30 -2.67
CA GLY A 258 -1.43 -0.70 -3.01
C GLY A 258 -0.49 -0.61 -1.80
N TYR A 259 -0.55 0.50 -1.10
CA TYR A 259 0.26 0.72 0.10
C TYR A 259 -0.27 0.00 1.34
N TYR A 260 -1.57 -0.26 1.42
CA TYR A 260 -2.10 -1.21 2.40
C TYR A 260 -1.45 -2.58 2.23
N ASN A 261 -1.39 -3.10 1.01
CA ASN A 261 -0.73 -4.37 0.75
C ASN A 261 0.75 -4.37 1.18
N TYR A 262 1.45 -3.27 0.98
CA TYR A 262 2.87 -3.15 1.32
C TYR A 262 3.11 -2.83 2.81
N GLY A 263 2.51 -1.75 3.31
CA GLY A 263 2.73 -1.25 4.66
C GLY A 263 2.11 -2.14 5.74
N PHE A 264 0.85 -2.56 5.55
CA PHE A 264 0.17 -3.42 6.53
C PHE A 264 0.72 -4.84 6.54
N CYS A 265 1.17 -5.35 5.40
CA CYS A 265 1.87 -6.63 5.33
C CYS A 265 3.17 -6.61 6.16
N SER A 266 3.91 -5.52 6.09
CA SER A 266 5.12 -5.33 6.92
C SER A 266 4.77 -5.18 8.40
N PHE A 267 3.63 -4.58 8.71
CA PHE A 267 3.13 -4.50 10.07
C PHE A 267 2.70 -5.88 10.63
N ILE A 268 2.11 -6.74 9.80
CA ILE A 268 1.87 -8.16 10.14
C ILE A 268 3.19 -8.86 10.47
N LEU A 269 4.24 -8.61 9.67
CA LEU A 269 5.57 -9.17 9.93
C LEU A 269 6.11 -8.72 11.29
N LEU A 270 6.11 -7.42 11.56
CA LEU A 270 6.54 -6.87 12.85
C LEU A 270 5.79 -7.49 14.03
N ARG A 271 4.46 -7.61 13.89
CA ARG A 271 3.63 -8.26 14.91
C ARG A 271 4.05 -9.71 15.15
N GLU A 272 4.19 -10.51 14.09
CA GLU A 272 4.55 -11.93 14.21
C GLU A 272 5.93 -12.11 14.85
N GLU A 273 6.91 -11.30 14.45
CA GLU A 273 8.26 -11.31 15.02
C GLU A 273 8.21 -11.09 16.54
N ILE A 274 7.48 -10.06 16.96
CA ILE A 274 7.37 -9.70 18.39
C ILE A 274 6.52 -10.69 19.17
N CYS A 275 5.35 -11.09 18.64
CA CYS A 275 4.49 -12.07 19.30
C CYS A 275 5.21 -13.40 19.53
N ARG A 276 5.97 -13.89 18.54
CA ARG A 276 6.75 -15.13 18.69
C ARG A 276 7.84 -14.97 19.74
N ALA A 277 8.64 -13.91 19.64
CA ALA A 277 9.72 -13.67 20.57
C ALA A 277 9.24 -13.48 22.02
N THR A 278 8.07 -12.88 22.22
CA THR A 278 7.49 -12.60 23.55
C THR A 278 6.42 -13.58 23.97
N LYS A 279 6.19 -14.65 23.19
CA LYS A 279 5.15 -15.67 23.43
C LYS A 279 3.76 -15.05 23.61
N GLY A 280 3.43 -14.06 22.76
CA GLY A 280 2.17 -13.35 22.75
C GLY A 280 1.96 -12.34 23.88
N LYS A 281 2.96 -12.08 24.74
CA LYS A 281 2.84 -11.07 25.80
C LYS A 281 2.76 -9.65 25.25
N ILE A 282 3.40 -9.38 24.10
CA ILE A 282 3.28 -8.14 23.35
C ILE A 282 2.59 -8.47 22.03
N ASP A 283 1.39 -7.92 21.82
CA ASP A 283 0.63 -8.08 20.59
C ASP A 283 -0.04 -6.77 20.19
N PHE A 284 0.37 -6.19 19.06
CA PHE A 284 -0.14 -4.92 18.56
C PHE A 284 -1.56 -5.01 17.97
N PHE A 285 -2.09 -6.22 17.77
CA PHE A 285 -3.44 -6.43 17.22
C PHE A 285 -4.55 -6.42 18.29
N ARG A 286 -4.23 -6.24 19.56
CA ARG A 286 -5.20 -6.24 20.67
C ARG A 286 -6.00 -4.93 20.79
N THR A 287 -6.30 -4.27 19.69
CA THR A 287 -7.10 -3.04 19.72
C THR A 287 -8.23 -3.05 18.70
N PRO A 288 -9.37 -2.39 18.98
CA PRO A 288 -10.47 -2.25 18.02
C PRO A 288 -10.04 -1.62 16.69
N LYS A 289 -9.11 -0.68 16.71
CA LYS A 289 -8.57 -0.06 15.50
C LYS A 289 -7.91 -1.08 14.57
N PHE A 290 -7.13 -2.02 15.13
CA PHE A 290 -6.53 -3.08 14.30
C PHE A 290 -7.56 -4.02 13.70
N ALA A 291 -8.61 -4.34 14.45
CA ALA A 291 -9.70 -5.15 13.90
C ALA A 291 -10.34 -4.46 12.68
N ARG A 292 -10.51 -3.14 12.70
CA ARG A 292 -11.03 -2.36 11.55
C ARG A 292 -10.03 -2.34 10.39
N ILE A 293 -8.74 -2.07 10.65
CA ILE A 293 -7.69 -2.11 9.62
C ILE A 293 -7.61 -3.49 8.96
N ALA A 294 -7.73 -4.57 9.75
CA ALA A 294 -7.73 -5.93 9.24
C ALA A 294 -8.91 -6.22 8.28
N GLN A 295 -10.06 -5.56 8.47
CA GLN A 295 -11.22 -5.67 7.58
C GLN A 295 -11.14 -4.77 6.34
N TYR A 296 -10.23 -3.79 6.30
CA TYR A 296 -10.11 -2.84 5.18
C TYR A 296 -10.02 -3.54 3.82
N GLY A 297 -9.19 -4.58 3.70
CA GLY A 297 -9.03 -5.30 2.43
C GLY A 297 -10.32 -5.95 1.89
N LYS A 298 -11.28 -6.30 2.75
CA LYS A 298 -12.59 -6.80 2.34
C LYS A 298 -13.54 -5.65 2.03
N LYS A 299 -13.53 -4.64 2.85
CA LYS A 299 -14.49 -3.54 2.83
C LYS A 299 -14.24 -2.49 1.76
N ILE A 300 -12.99 -2.33 1.31
CA ILE A 300 -12.65 -1.38 0.24
C ILE A 300 -13.04 -1.88 -1.16
N GLN A 301 -13.36 -3.15 -1.31
CA GLN A 301 -13.78 -3.71 -2.59
C GLN A 301 -15.16 -3.18 -2.98
N ILE A 302 -15.28 -2.70 -4.21
CA ILE A 302 -16.55 -2.29 -4.79
C ILE A 302 -17.35 -3.54 -5.15
N MET A 303 -16.84 -4.39 -6.03
CA MET A 303 -17.36 -5.71 -6.36
C MET A 303 -16.30 -6.54 -7.11
N ASN A 304 -16.41 -7.87 -7.08
CA ASN A 304 -15.55 -8.79 -7.84
C ASN A 304 -14.05 -8.51 -7.71
N GLN A 305 -13.58 -8.18 -6.49
CA GLN A 305 -12.20 -7.81 -6.16
C GLN A 305 -11.71 -6.48 -6.78
N VAL A 306 -12.57 -5.73 -7.45
CA VAL A 306 -12.24 -4.38 -7.93
C VAL A 306 -12.32 -3.39 -6.80
N CYS A 307 -11.26 -2.62 -6.61
CA CYS A 307 -11.16 -1.56 -5.61
C CYS A 307 -11.07 -0.18 -6.29
N PRO A 308 -11.46 0.89 -5.60
CA PRO A 308 -11.16 2.24 -6.08
C PRO A 308 -9.65 2.47 -6.09
N ALA A 309 -9.18 3.18 -7.10
CA ALA A 309 -7.75 3.45 -7.30
C ALA A 309 -7.36 4.84 -6.77
N TYR A 310 -7.81 5.21 -5.57
CA TYR A 310 -7.50 6.51 -4.96
C TYR A 310 -6.04 6.60 -4.52
N ALA A 311 -5.53 7.82 -4.41
CA ALA A 311 -4.13 8.14 -4.12
C ALA A 311 -3.17 7.49 -5.13
N ASP A 312 -1.94 7.14 -4.72
CA ASP A 312 -0.99 6.44 -5.61
C ASP A 312 -1.33 4.94 -5.83
N CYS A 313 -2.57 4.52 -5.54
CA CYS A 313 -2.99 3.17 -5.83
C CYS A 313 -3.12 2.97 -7.35
N ARG A 314 -2.50 1.92 -7.87
CA ARG A 314 -2.63 1.57 -9.30
C ARG A 314 -4.00 0.95 -9.57
N ALA A 315 -4.60 1.27 -10.69
CA ALA A 315 -5.83 0.59 -11.12
C ALA A 315 -5.59 -0.92 -11.27
N GLY A 316 -6.59 -1.70 -10.87
CA GLY A 316 -6.53 -3.17 -10.90
C GLY A 316 -5.79 -3.81 -9.71
N VAL A 317 -5.29 -3.03 -8.77
CA VAL A 317 -4.74 -3.56 -7.53
C VAL A 317 -5.88 -4.02 -6.62
N SER A 318 -5.82 -5.27 -6.19
CA SER A 318 -6.72 -5.87 -5.21
C SER A 318 -6.01 -6.07 -3.88
N PRO A 319 -6.74 -6.17 -2.76
CA PRO A 319 -6.17 -6.54 -1.48
C PRO A 319 -5.45 -7.88 -1.57
N SER A 320 -4.27 -7.95 -0.95
CA SER A 320 -3.50 -9.19 -0.94
C SER A 320 -4.28 -10.31 -0.24
N TRP A 321 -4.43 -11.43 -0.92
CA TRP A 321 -5.01 -12.63 -0.34
C TRP A 321 -4.27 -13.06 0.94
N PHE A 322 -2.96 -12.90 0.98
CA PHE A 322 -2.16 -13.20 2.17
C PHE A 322 -2.65 -12.40 3.38
N ILE A 323 -2.86 -11.08 3.22
CA ILE A 323 -3.30 -10.21 4.32
C ILE A 323 -4.70 -10.62 4.81
N THR A 324 -5.65 -10.77 3.89
CA THR A 324 -7.03 -11.11 4.26
C THR A 324 -7.11 -12.46 4.94
N ASN A 325 -6.44 -13.47 4.40
CA ASN A 325 -6.40 -14.82 4.96
C ASN A 325 -5.66 -14.87 6.31
N TYR A 326 -4.54 -14.13 6.45
CA TYR A 326 -3.84 -14.01 7.72
C TYR A 326 -4.72 -13.36 8.78
N CYS A 327 -5.36 -12.23 8.47
CA CYS A 327 -6.24 -11.52 9.41
C CYS A 327 -7.43 -12.39 9.83
N ASP A 328 -8.07 -13.07 8.89
CA ASP A 328 -9.15 -14.02 9.21
C ASP A 328 -8.69 -15.13 10.13
N ASN A 329 -7.52 -15.68 9.86
CA ASN A 329 -6.95 -16.75 10.68
C ASN A 329 -6.68 -16.26 12.11
N VAL A 330 -6.00 -15.11 12.28
CA VAL A 330 -5.60 -14.63 13.62
C VAL A 330 -6.76 -14.07 14.42
N LEU A 331 -7.79 -13.51 13.75
CA LEU A 331 -9.02 -13.01 14.36
C LEU A 331 -10.12 -14.11 14.48
N GLY A 332 -9.94 -15.27 13.87
CA GLY A 332 -10.93 -16.35 13.90
C GLY A 332 -12.22 -16.02 13.14
N THR A 333 -12.20 -15.12 12.16
CA THR A 333 -13.38 -14.68 11.41
C THR A 333 -13.73 -15.58 10.22
N ALA A 334 -12.75 -16.34 9.71
CA ALA A 334 -12.97 -17.39 8.73
C ALA A 334 -11.94 -18.53 8.90
N PRO A 335 -12.25 -19.75 8.40
CA PRO A 335 -11.25 -20.82 8.34
C PRO A 335 -10.07 -20.40 7.49
N TYR A 336 -8.87 -20.78 7.92
CA TYR A 336 -7.68 -20.57 7.13
C TYR A 336 -7.75 -21.36 5.82
N GLU A 337 -7.59 -20.70 4.68
CA GLU A 337 -7.43 -21.39 3.40
C GLU A 337 -5.97 -21.80 3.21
N GLU A 338 -5.70 -23.10 3.15
CA GLU A 338 -4.37 -23.64 2.79
C GLU A 338 -4.08 -23.40 1.28
N LYS A 339 -3.93 -22.15 0.87
CA LYS A 339 -3.40 -21.81 -0.44
C LYS A 339 -2.00 -21.26 -0.23
N TYR A 340 -1.00 -22.00 -0.64
CA TYR A 340 0.39 -21.59 -0.61
C TYR A 340 0.70 -20.59 -1.72
N LYS A 341 -0.01 -19.46 -1.74
CA LYS A 341 0.42 -18.33 -2.55
C LYS A 341 1.49 -17.58 -1.80
N ILE A 342 2.71 -17.71 -2.27
CA ILE A 342 3.82 -16.89 -1.82
C ILE A 342 3.44 -15.43 -2.13
N PRO A 343 3.40 -14.52 -1.14
CA PRO A 343 3.17 -13.11 -1.42
C PRO A 343 4.21 -12.65 -2.45
N GLY A 344 3.79 -11.92 -3.48
CA GLY A 344 4.69 -11.38 -4.49
C GLY A 344 5.60 -10.26 -3.99
N MET A 345 6.04 -10.35 -2.74
CA MET A 345 6.91 -9.40 -2.05
C MET A 345 8.28 -10.05 -1.85
N ASP A 346 9.31 -9.30 -2.17
CA ASP A 346 10.71 -9.73 -2.07
C ASP A 346 11.22 -9.76 -0.62
N ASN A 347 10.43 -10.32 0.27
CA ASN A 347 10.73 -10.44 1.70
C ASN A 347 10.61 -11.89 2.15
N LEU A 348 11.75 -12.52 2.45
CA LEU A 348 11.83 -13.92 2.87
C LEU A 348 11.01 -14.20 4.14
N SER A 349 10.99 -13.29 5.10
CA SER A 349 10.23 -13.47 6.34
C SER A 349 8.73 -13.54 6.07
N LEU A 350 8.21 -12.71 5.17
CA LEU A 350 6.80 -12.77 4.75
C LEU A 350 6.47 -14.05 4.00
N HIS A 351 7.37 -14.51 3.12
CA HIS A 351 7.23 -15.82 2.50
C HIS A 351 7.13 -16.93 3.54
N THR A 352 8.00 -16.89 4.54
CA THR A 352 8.02 -17.89 5.60
C THR A 352 6.72 -17.87 6.43
N ILE A 353 6.19 -16.69 6.78
CA ILE A 353 4.86 -16.59 7.45
C ILE A 353 3.78 -17.21 6.55
N GLY A 354 3.79 -16.93 5.25
CA GLY A 354 2.84 -17.48 4.30
C GLY A 354 2.93 -19.01 4.16
N MET A 355 4.12 -19.59 4.34
CA MET A 355 4.32 -21.04 4.33
C MET A 355 3.86 -21.72 5.62
N PHE A 356 3.87 -21.04 6.77
CA PHE A 356 3.54 -21.59 8.07
C PHE A 356 2.41 -20.86 8.79
N PRO A 357 1.25 -20.65 8.15
CA PRO A 357 0.16 -19.85 8.68
C PRO A 357 -0.46 -20.41 9.98
N HIS A 358 -0.42 -21.75 10.16
CA HIS A 358 -0.89 -22.40 11.39
C HIS A 358 -0.04 -22.04 12.62
N GLN A 359 1.15 -21.46 12.41
CA GLN A 359 1.99 -20.94 13.49
C GLN A 359 1.67 -19.47 13.81
N ALA A 360 0.82 -18.80 13.04
CA ALA A 360 0.42 -17.43 13.29
C ALA A 360 -0.22 -17.27 14.67
N TRP A 361 0.22 -16.27 15.40
CA TRP A 361 -0.24 -16.03 16.76
C TRP A 361 -1.68 -15.51 16.77
N LYS A 362 -2.60 -16.22 17.47
CA LYS A 362 -4.01 -15.80 17.54
C LYS A 362 -4.15 -14.54 18.38
N VAL A 363 -5.03 -13.63 17.95
CA VAL A 363 -5.40 -12.44 18.71
C VAL A 363 -6.28 -12.86 19.89
N GLU A 364 -6.03 -12.30 21.07
CA GLU A 364 -6.93 -12.40 22.19
C GLU A 364 -8.19 -11.57 21.93
N MET A 365 -9.33 -12.26 21.83
CA MET A 365 -10.59 -11.63 21.47
C MET A 365 -11.22 -10.91 22.66
N THR A 366 -11.14 -9.57 22.66
CA THR A 366 -11.84 -8.74 23.64
C THR A 366 -13.30 -8.46 23.20
N PRO A 367 -14.21 -8.08 24.13
CA PRO A 367 -15.58 -7.69 23.78
C PRO A 367 -15.61 -6.56 22.75
N GLU A 368 -14.71 -5.59 22.84
CA GLU A 368 -14.64 -4.44 21.94
C GLU A 368 -14.22 -4.86 20.52
N ILE A 369 -13.27 -5.80 20.39
CA ILE A 369 -12.89 -6.37 19.09
C ILE A 369 -14.06 -7.16 18.49
N GLN A 370 -14.77 -7.96 19.30
CA GLN A 370 -15.93 -8.71 18.84
C GLN A 370 -17.06 -7.79 18.35
N GLU A 371 -17.28 -6.68 19.05
CA GLU A 371 -18.28 -5.68 18.66
C GLU A 371 -17.93 -5.05 17.31
N VAL A 372 -16.66 -4.66 17.11
CA VAL A 372 -16.17 -4.17 15.80
C VAL A 372 -16.46 -5.19 14.70
N LEU A 373 -16.06 -6.44 14.88
CA LEU A 373 -16.24 -7.47 13.84
C LEU A 373 -17.71 -7.74 13.52
N LYS A 374 -18.63 -7.55 14.47
CA LYS A 374 -20.08 -7.63 14.22
C LYS A 374 -20.62 -6.42 13.46
N ALA A 375 -20.16 -5.21 13.81
CA ALA A 375 -20.60 -3.97 13.17
C ALA A 375 -20.15 -3.88 11.70
N GLU A 376 -19.06 -4.57 11.34
CA GLU A 376 -18.48 -4.58 9.99
C GLU A 376 -19.21 -5.51 8.99
N ALA A 377 -20.37 -6.08 9.35
CA ALA A 377 -21.08 -7.07 8.54
C ALA A 377 -22.03 -6.50 7.47
N ASP A 378 -22.08 -5.15 7.25
CA ASP A 378 -22.87 -4.57 6.16
C ASP A 378 -22.26 -4.94 4.80
N GLU A 379 -22.99 -5.73 4.01
CA GLU A 379 -22.57 -6.17 2.68
C GLU A 379 -22.81 -5.09 1.59
N LEU A 380 -23.80 -4.20 1.80
CA LEU A 380 -24.17 -3.19 0.81
C LEU A 380 -23.26 -1.98 0.85
N HIS A 381 -22.78 -1.61 2.03
CA HIS A 381 -22.05 -0.37 2.22
C HIS A 381 -20.73 -0.60 2.97
N SER A 382 -19.76 0.22 2.65
CA SER A 382 -18.61 0.49 3.52
C SER A 382 -18.40 1.99 3.58
N CYS A 383 -18.28 2.52 4.80
CA CYS A 383 -18.11 3.94 5.04
C CYS A 383 -16.79 4.18 5.75
N TYR A 384 -16.02 5.13 5.23
CA TYR A 384 -14.82 5.66 5.84
C TYR A 384 -15.02 7.17 6.02
N ASP A 385 -15.65 7.53 7.14
CA ASP A 385 -16.18 8.87 7.37
C ASP A 385 -15.07 9.93 7.47
N GLU A 386 -13.91 9.58 8.05
CA GLU A 386 -12.77 10.50 8.15
C GLU A 386 -12.18 10.83 6.76
N ALA A 387 -12.13 9.85 5.86
CA ALA A 387 -11.65 10.03 4.49
C ALA A 387 -12.76 10.50 3.53
N GLY A 388 -14.01 10.53 3.98
CA GLY A 388 -15.18 10.85 3.16
C GLY A 388 -15.42 9.85 2.02
N ILE A 389 -15.10 8.57 2.24
CA ILE A 389 -15.23 7.53 1.19
C ILE A 389 -16.40 6.61 1.53
N ILE A 390 -17.23 6.38 0.52
CA ILE A 390 -18.34 5.44 0.59
C ILE A 390 -18.20 4.44 -0.56
N ILE A 391 -18.35 3.16 -0.23
CA ILE A 391 -18.50 2.06 -1.19
C ILE A 391 -19.95 1.61 -1.13
N SER A 392 -20.62 1.57 -2.27
CA SER A 392 -22.00 1.08 -2.41
C SER A 392 -22.04 -0.07 -3.41
N ARG A 393 -22.62 -1.19 -3.00
CA ARG A 393 -22.64 -2.46 -3.73
C ARG A 393 -24.05 -2.86 -4.14
N PRO A 394 -24.20 -3.68 -5.20
CA PRO A 394 -25.46 -4.35 -5.46
C PRO A 394 -25.75 -5.39 -4.35
N ALA A 395 -27.02 -5.62 -4.06
CA ALA A 395 -27.39 -6.72 -3.17
C ALA A 395 -27.07 -8.07 -3.81
N THR A 396 -26.61 -9.03 -3.00
CA THR A 396 -26.32 -10.39 -3.46
C THR A 396 -27.53 -11.00 -4.14
N GLY A 397 -27.37 -11.50 -5.37
CA GLY A 397 -28.44 -12.11 -6.16
C GLY A 397 -29.42 -11.12 -6.80
N SER A 398 -29.19 -9.81 -6.69
CA SER A 398 -30.02 -8.80 -7.39
C SER A 398 -29.67 -8.72 -8.89
N THR A 399 -30.53 -8.05 -9.66
CA THR A 399 -30.28 -7.75 -11.08
C THR A 399 -29.35 -6.55 -11.30
N CYS A 400 -29.04 -5.80 -10.24
CA CYS A 400 -28.15 -4.65 -10.32
C CYS A 400 -26.72 -5.08 -10.68
N ARG A 401 -26.19 -4.47 -11.74
CA ARG A 401 -24.87 -4.79 -12.31
C ARG A 401 -23.80 -3.77 -11.93
N LEU A 402 -24.17 -2.68 -11.27
CA LEU A 402 -23.26 -1.60 -10.89
C LEU A 402 -22.83 -1.74 -9.44
N GLY A 403 -21.57 -1.46 -9.18
CA GLY A 403 -21.06 -1.09 -7.88
C GLY A 403 -20.31 0.25 -7.97
N VAL A 404 -20.34 1.06 -6.93
CA VAL A 404 -19.76 2.40 -6.98
C VAL A 404 -18.94 2.73 -5.75
N SER A 405 -17.96 3.60 -5.93
CA SER A 405 -17.25 4.28 -4.86
C SER A 405 -17.29 5.77 -5.08
N VAL A 406 -17.43 6.56 -4.02
CA VAL A 406 -17.39 8.02 -4.06
C VAL A 406 -16.43 8.55 -2.99
N LYS A 407 -15.80 9.70 -3.27
CA LYS A 407 -14.78 10.31 -2.42
C LYS A 407 -15.09 11.78 -2.12
N GLY A 408 -15.12 12.13 -0.84
CA GLY A 408 -15.01 13.47 -0.31
C GLY A 408 -13.59 13.71 0.22
N GLY A 409 -13.43 13.84 1.55
CA GLY A 409 -12.12 14.00 2.20
C GLY A 409 -11.43 15.31 1.86
N HIS A 410 -10.11 15.32 1.75
CA HIS A 410 -9.31 16.51 1.50
C HIS A 410 -8.06 16.25 0.64
N ASN A 411 -7.48 17.34 0.07
CA ASN A 411 -6.28 17.27 -0.78
C ASN A 411 -4.96 17.34 0.03
N ALA A 412 -4.85 16.56 1.12
CA ALA A 412 -3.64 16.50 1.95
C ALA A 412 -3.44 15.12 2.60
N GLU A 413 -3.84 14.07 1.90
CA GLU A 413 -3.60 12.69 2.33
C GLU A 413 -2.14 12.27 2.10
N ASN A 414 -1.72 11.17 2.70
CA ASN A 414 -0.48 10.52 2.31
C ASN A 414 -0.62 10.05 0.85
N HIS A 415 0.43 10.24 0.05
CA HIS A 415 0.37 9.98 -1.40
C HIS A 415 -0.77 10.71 -2.13
N ASN A 416 -1.06 11.94 -1.70
CA ASN A 416 -2.21 12.72 -2.14
C ASN A 416 -2.28 12.95 -3.65
N HIS A 417 -3.52 12.84 -4.17
CA HIS A 417 -3.96 13.43 -5.43
C HIS A 417 -4.98 14.54 -5.14
N ASN A 418 -5.05 15.56 -5.99
CA ASN A 418 -6.07 16.60 -5.86
C ASN A 418 -7.35 16.12 -6.54
N ASP A 419 -8.15 15.34 -5.85
CA ASP A 419 -9.23 14.53 -6.42
C ASP A 419 -10.51 14.51 -5.55
N VAL A 420 -10.72 15.52 -4.73
CA VAL A 420 -11.96 15.67 -3.95
C VAL A 420 -13.16 15.69 -4.88
N GLY A 421 -14.13 14.82 -4.63
CA GLY A 421 -15.28 14.60 -5.51
C GLY A 421 -15.08 13.48 -6.54
N SER A 422 -13.96 12.76 -6.51
CA SER A 422 -13.72 11.62 -7.38
C SER A 422 -14.67 10.44 -7.10
N TYR A 423 -14.75 9.51 -8.04
CA TYR A 423 -15.60 8.32 -7.94
C TYR A 423 -15.02 7.17 -8.75
N ALA A 424 -15.59 5.98 -8.59
CA ALA A 424 -15.39 4.83 -9.47
C ALA A 424 -16.70 4.08 -9.68
N VAL A 425 -16.98 3.69 -10.94
CA VAL A 425 -18.14 2.90 -11.33
C VAL A 425 -17.67 1.59 -11.93
N VAL A 426 -18.11 0.49 -11.33
CA VAL A 426 -17.67 -0.87 -11.69
C VAL A 426 -18.86 -1.66 -12.28
N MET A 427 -18.61 -2.35 -13.39
CA MET A 427 -19.47 -3.39 -13.96
C MET A 427 -18.67 -4.66 -14.17
N GLY A 428 -19.21 -5.81 -13.78
CA GLY A 428 -18.45 -7.06 -13.81
C GLY A 428 -17.15 -6.93 -13.02
N SER A 429 -16.01 -7.06 -13.68
CA SER A 429 -14.67 -6.86 -13.09
C SER A 429 -13.95 -5.65 -13.70
N GLN A 430 -14.69 -4.68 -14.26
CA GLN A 430 -14.13 -3.53 -14.95
C GLN A 430 -14.52 -2.21 -14.28
N THR A 431 -13.56 -1.33 -14.06
CA THR A 431 -13.83 0.08 -13.76
C THR A 431 -14.18 0.78 -15.07
N MET A 432 -15.48 0.99 -15.30
CA MET A 432 -15.99 1.59 -16.53
C MET A 432 -15.71 3.08 -16.62
N ALA A 433 -15.84 3.78 -15.50
CA ALA A 433 -15.58 5.22 -15.39
C ALA A 433 -15.11 5.54 -13.96
N GLY A 434 -14.32 6.58 -13.81
CA GLY A 434 -13.89 7.06 -12.50
C GLY A 434 -12.37 7.18 -12.37
N ASP A 435 -11.87 7.18 -11.16
CA ASP A 435 -10.44 7.33 -10.87
C ASP A 435 -9.61 6.19 -11.48
N MET A 436 -8.57 6.55 -12.23
CA MET A 436 -7.72 5.59 -12.95
C MET A 436 -6.39 5.32 -12.24
N GLY A 437 -6.17 5.92 -11.08
CA GLY A 437 -5.09 5.61 -10.15
C GLY A 437 -3.75 6.26 -10.45
N GLY A 438 -2.77 5.86 -9.65
CA GLY A 438 -1.40 6.34 -9.68
C GLY A 438 -0.50 5.67 -10.73
N PRO A 439 0.76 6.13 -10.90
CA PRO A 439 1.69 5.61 -11.89
C PRO A 439 2.28 4.25 -11.49
N PHE A 440 2.77 3.47 -12.48
CA PHE A 440 3.52 2.23 -12.21
C PHE A 440 4.94 2.48 -11.71
N SER A 441 5.54 3.57 -12.11
CA SER A 441 6.83 4.04 -11.60
C SER A 441 6.82 5.55 -11.46
N TYR A 442 7.42 6.03 -10.39
CA TYR A 442 7.45 7.46 -10.10
C TYR A 442 8.50 8.18 -10.95
N PRO A 443 8.14 9.30 -11.63
CA PRO A 443 9.13 10.24 -12.13
C PRO A 443 10.06 10.73 -11.01
N GLY A 444 11.28 11.13 -11.34
CA GLY A 444 12.28 11.49 -10.33
C GLY A 444 11.88 12.61 -9.37
N ASP A 445 11.02 13.52 -9.82
CA ASP A 445 10.52 14.66 -9.04
C ASP A 445 9.06 14.52 -8.57
N TYR A 446 8.49 13.31 -8.66
CA TYR A 446 7.08 13.04 -8.34
C TYR A 446 6.69 13.39 -6.89
N PHE A 447 7.63 13.36 -5.96
CA PHE A 447 7.44 13.71 -4.55
C PHE A 447 8.02 15.09 -4.19
N SER A 448 8.41 15.88 -5.18
CA SER A 448 8.89 17.27 -4.97
C SER A 448 7.74 18.28 -4.90
N GLY A 449 8.05 19.54 -4.60
CA GLY A 449 7.07 20.64 -4.63
C GLY A 449 6.37 20.86 -5.98
N ASN A 450 6.96 20.34 -7.08
CA ASN A 450 6.39 20.43 -8.43
C ASN A 450 5.57 19.18 -8.84
N ALA A 451 5.27 18.29 -7.94
CA ALA A 451 4.60 17.03 -8.23
C ALA A 451 3.22 17.19 -8.90
N TYR A 452 2.50 18.26 -8.55
CA TYR A 452 1.17 18.54 -9.11
C TYR A 452 1.17 19.11 -10.55
N LYS A 453 2.33 19.19 -11.20
CA LYS A 453 2.39 19.38 -12.66
C LYS A 453 1.92 18.16 -13.45
N TYR A 454 1.97 16.97 -12.84
CA TYR A 454 1.53 15.74 -13.48
C TYR A 454 0.00 15.62 -13.46
N PRO A 455 -0.65 15.43 -14.63
CA PRO A 455 -2.12 15.27 -14.71
C PRO A 455 -2.66 14.18 -13.81
N ILE A 456 -1.91 13.07 -13.64
CA ILE A 456 -2.29 11.96 -12.78
C ILE A 456 -2.33 12.32 -11.28
N LYS A 457 -1.72 13.44 -10.87
CA LYS A 457 -1.66 13.88 -9.48
C LYS A 457 -2.45 15.15 -9.21
N ASN A 458 -2.65 16.00 -10.21
CA ASN A 458 -3.55 17.13 -10.12
C ASN A 458 -4.99 16.73 -10.53
N SER A 459 -5.96 17.62 -10.34
CA SER A 459 -7.36 17.31 -10.58
C SER A 459 -7.73 17.14 -12.06
N PHE A 460 -6.86 17.53 -13.00
CA PHE A 460 -7.13 17.34 -14.42
C PHE A 460 -7.21 15.86 -14.83
N GLY A 461 -6.37 15.01 -14.24
CA GLY A 461 -6.39 13.58 -14.52
C GLY A 461 -7.48 12.79 -13.80
N HIS A 462 -8.35 13.45 -13.05
CA HIS A 462 -9.42 12.85 -12.25
C HIS A 462 -10.82 13.21 -12.77
N PRO A 463 -11.87 12.44 -12.42
CA PRO A 463 -13.24 12.69 -12.90
C PRO A 463 -13.92 13.80 -12.08
N VAL A 464 -13.29 14.96 -12.02
CA VAL A 464 -13.74 16.15 -11.31
C VAL A 464 -13.73 17.38 -12.19
N PRO A 465 -14.44 18.46 -11.85
CA PRO A 465 -14.52 19.66 -12.69
C PRO A 465 -13.18 20.36 -12.96
N PHE A 466 -13.15 21.03 -14.10
CA PHE A 466 -12.12 21.98 -14.51
C PHE A 466 -12.80 23.33 -14.74
N ILE A 467 -12.53 24.32 -13.91
CA ILE A 467 -13.29 25.55 -13.81
C ILE A 467 -12.40 26.75 -14.15
N ASN A 468 -12.79 27.58 -15.13
CA ASN A 468 -11.97 28.68 -15.67
C ASN A 468 -10.54 28.23 -16.04
N GLY A 469 -10.37 26.95 -16.50
CA GLY A 469 -9.06 26.40 -16.80
C GLY A 469 -8.21 26.10 -15.56
N GLN A 470 -8.81 25.99 -14.37
CA GLN A 470 -8.10 25.76 -13.11
C GLN A 470 -8.40 24.38 -12.51
N CYS A 471 -7.35 23.78 -11.93
CA CYS A 471 -7.42 22.56 -11.13
C CYS A 471 -7.73 22.89 -9.66
N GLN A 472 -8.07 21.83 -8.91
CA GLN A 472 -8.16 21.90 -7.44
C GLN A 472 -6.81 22.28 -6.83
N VAL A 473 -6.86 23.00 -5.72
CA VAL A 473 -5.67 23.31 -4.92
C VAL A 473 -5.35 22.20 -3.93
N SER A 474 -4.07 22.11 -3.54
CA SER A 474 -3.60 21.18 -2.53
C SER A 474 -3.85 21.71 -1.11
N GLY A 475 -3.84 20.82 -0.15
CA GLY A 475 -3.88 21.16 1.27
C GLY A 475 -5.16 20.73 1.98
N LYS A 476 -5.10 20.64 3.30
CA LYS A 476 -6.19 20.12 4.14
C LYS A 476 -7.46 20.98 4.09
N LYS A 477 -7.33 22.27 3.75
CA LYS A 477 -8.48 23.17 3.60
C LYS A 477 -9.24 22.96 2.29
N ALA A 478 -8.62 22.34 1.28
CA ALA A 478 -9.26 21.91 0.05
C ALA A 478 -9.95 20.57 0.33
N GLN A 479 -11.24 20.62 0.66
CA GLN A 479 -11.99 19.47 1.19
C GLN A 479 -13.42 19.40 0.69
N GLY A 480 -14.02 18.21 0.77
CA GLY A 480 -15.44 17.96 0.56
C GLY A 480 -16.18 17.86 1.89
N VAL A 481 -16.95 18.89 2.22
CA VAL A 481 -17.80 18.89 3.43
C VAL A 481 -19.07 18.09 3.12
N VAL A 482 -19.33 17.05 3.89
CA VAL A 482 -20.54 16.21 3.72
C VAL A 482 -21.78 17.00 4.13
N LEU A 483 -22.69 17.21 3.18
CA LEU A 483 -23.99 17.87 3.39
C LEU A 483 -25.10 16.85 3.60
N LYS A 484 -25.01 15.69 2.93
CA LYS A 484 -26.02 14.65 3.01
C LYS A 484 -25.38 13.27 2.85
N LYS A 485 -25.80 12.33 3.69
CA LYS A 485 -25.43 10.90 3.62
C LYS A 485 -26.67 10.08 3.98
N GLU A 486 -27.31 9.53 2.97
CA GLU A 486 -28.46 8.62 3.12
C GLU A 486 -28.12 7.31 2.42
N LEU A 487 -27.98 6.23 3.15
CA LEU A 487 -27.65 4.91 2.63
C LEU A 487 -28.79 3.96 2.96
N THR A 488 -29.35 3.34 1.91
CA THR A 488 -30.51 2.46 2.06
C THR A 488 -30.33 1.18 1.24
N GLY A 489 -31.21 0.20 1.40
CA GLY A 489 -31.20 -1.01 0.56
C GLY A 489 -31.53 -0.75 -0.91
N GLY A 490 -32.20 0.38 -1.24
CA GLY A 490 -32.63 0.71 -2.61
C GLY A 490 -31.80 1.83 -3.26
N THR A 491 -31.67 2.94 -2.56
CA THR A 491 -31.01 4.15 -3.09
C THR A 491 -30.08 4.75 -2.06
N ASP A 492 -28.88 5.09 -2.50
CA ASP A 492 -27.92 5.82 -1.69
C ASP A 492 -27.73 7.23 -2.25
N ILE A 493 -27.65 8.23 -1.35
CA ILE A 493 -27.39 9.63 -1.69
C ILE A 493 -26.22 10.11 -0.85
N PHE A 494 -25.20 10.61 -1.53
CA PHE A 494 -24.06 11.27 -0.90
C PHE A 494 -23.83 12.62 -1.56
N GLN A 495 -23.80 13.67 -0.74
CA GLN A 495 -23.68 15.05 -1.21
C GLN A 495 -22.56 15.75 -0.45
N ILE A 496 -21.68 16.42 -1.19
CA ILE A 496 -20.56 17.19 -0.64
C ILE A 496 -20.56 18.61 -1.20
N ASP A 497 -20.22 19.58 -0.34
CA ASP A 497 -19.75 20.90 -0.73
C ASP A 497 -18.23 20.86 -0.82
N TYR A 498 -17.67 21.05 -2.02
CA TYR A 498 -16.24 21.04 -2.27
C TYR A 498 -15.72 22.34 -2.91
N THR A 499 -16.47 23.43 -2.68
CA THR A 499 -16.10 24.80 -3.09
C THR A 499 -14.68 25.14 -2.67
N SER A 500 -14.28 24.76 -1.45
CA SER A 500 -12.95 25.05 -0.90
C SER A 500 -11.80 24.43 -1.69
N ALA A 501 -12.06 23.37 -2.45
CA ALA A 501 -11.05 22.76 -3.33
C ALA A 501 -10.66 23.66 -4.51
N TYR A 502 -11.50 24.62 -4.88
CA TYR A 502 -11.27 25.56 -5.99
C TYR A 502 -11.15 27.02 -5.54
N ALA A 503 -11.57 27.37 -4.32
CA ALA A 503 -11.81 28.77 -3.88
C ALA A 503 -10.64 29.74 -4.11
N THR A 504 -9.38 29.29 -3.97
CA THR A 504 -8.22 30.14 -4.20
C THR A 504 -7.79 30.19 -5.67
N ALA A 505 -8.15 29.19 -6.47
CA ALA A 505 -7.84 29.13 -7.89
C ALA A 505 -8.92 29.80 -8.75
N VAL A 506 -10.17 29.81 -8.28
CA VAL A 506 -11.35 30.39 -8.95
C VAL A 506 -12.10 31.28 -7.96
N PRO A 507 -11.64 32.53 -7.73
CA PRO A 507 -12.23 33.42 -6.74
C PRO A 507 -13.69 33.80 -7.01
N GLU A 508 -14.14 33.65 -8.27
CA GLU A 508 -15.52 33.92 -8.67
C GLU A 508 -16.50 32.85 -8.17
N LEU A 509 -16.02 31.64 -7.82
CA LEU A 509 -16.85 30.52 -7.41
C LEU A 509 -17.33 30.70 -5.97
N GLU A 510 -18.64 30.82 -5.80
CA GLU A 510 -19.27 30.96 -4.47
C GLU A 510 -19.68 29.60 -3.90
N LYS A 511 -20.11 28.68 -4.77
CA LYS A 511 -20.62 27.38 -4.35
C LYS A 511 -20.40 26.30 -5.41
N LEU A 512 -19.96 25.13 -4.95
CA LEU A 512 -19.82 23.94 -5.77
C LEU A 512 -20.23 22.70 -4.96
N ILE A 513 -21.35 22.10 -5.36
CA ILE A 513 -21.91 20.92 -4.70
C ILE A 513 -21.93 19.76 -5.70
N ARG A 514 -21.38 18.61 -5.29
CA ARG A 514 -21.55 17.34 -6.01
C ARG A 514 -22.49 16.43 -5.23
N THR A 515 -23.49 15.91 -5.95
CA THR A 515 -24.41 14.91 -5.44
C THR A 515 -24.22 13.61 -6.21
N PHE A 516 -24.00 12.54 -5.49
CA PHE A 516 -23.97 11.19 -6.01
C PHE A 516 -25.26 10.48 -5.60
N THR A 517 -25.94 9.87 -6.56
CA THR A 517 -27.13 9.07 -6.32
C THR A 517 -26.95 7.70 -6.97
N TYR A 518 -26.92 6.65 -6.16
CA TYR A 518 -26.84 5.28 -6.63
C TYR A 518 -28.15 4.55 -6.34
N ASN A 519 -28.80 4.07 -7.41
CA ASN A 519 -30.05 3.34 -7.33
C ASN A 519 -29.83 1.90 -7.77
N ARG A 520 -30.24 0.94 -6.93
CA ARG A 520 -30.10 -0.50 -7.16
C ARG A 520 -31.25 -1.12 -7.95
N ALA A 521 -32.30 -0.37 -8.30
CA ALA A 521 -33.43 -0.90 -9.04
C ALA A 521 -33.03 -1.33 -10.46
N GLY A 522 -33.59 -2.44 -10.93
CA GLY A 522 -33.30 -3.00 -12.25
C GLY A 522 -31.83 -3.39 -12.39
N GLU A 523 -31.15 -2.95 -13.44
CA GLU A 523 -29.73 -3.20 -13.67
C GLU A 523 -28.80 -2.19 -12.95
N GLY A 524 -29.37 -1.22 -12.24
CA GLY A 524 -28.66 -0.18 -11.51
C GLY A 524 -28.49 1.11 -12.31
N THR A 525 -28.46 2.24 -11.59
CA THR A 525 -28.18 3.57 -12.16
C THR A 525 -27.32 4.36 -11.18
N PHE A 526 -26.33 5.08 -11.70
CA PHE A 526 -25.52 5.99 -10.94
C PHE A 526 -25.58 7.38 -11.54
N VAL A 527 -25.93 8.37 -10.73
CA VAL A 527 -26.05 9.78 -11.15
C VAL A 527 -25.06 10.63 -10.39
N ILE A 528 -24.33 11.45 -11.12
CA ILE A 528 -23.44 12.48 -10.60
C ILE A 528 -24.02 13.82 -11.02
N GLU A 529 -24.27 14.70 -10.09
CA GLU A 529 -24.76 16.05 -10.34
C GLU A 529 -23.81 17.07 -9.73
N ASP A 530 -23.23 17.94 -10.59
CA ASP A 530 -22.45 19.09 -10.20
C ASP A 530 -23.31 20.35 -10.28
N ARG A 531 -23.56 21.01 -9.15
CA ARG A 531 -24.25 22.29 -9.07
C ARG A 531 -23.29 23.38 -8.65
N PHE A 532 -23.26 24.48 -9.40
CA PHE A 532 -22.35 25.61 -9.11
C PHE A 532 -23.10 26.95 -9.08
N GLU A 533 -22.57 27.88 -8.29
CA GLU A 533 -22.97 29.29 -8.19
C GLU A 533 -21.70 30.15 -8.15
N ALA A 534 -21.71 31.30 -8.85
CA ALA A 534 -20.56 32.20 -8.99
C ALA A 534 -21.01 33.67 -9.10
N VAL A 535 -20.16 34.60 -8.67
CA VAL A 535 -20.45 36.06 -8.76
C VAL A 535 -20.44 36.57 -10.20
N SER A 536 -19.80 35.89 -11.12
CA SER A 536 -19.74 36.20 -12.55
C SER A 536 -19.75 34.91 -13.36
N GLY A 537 -19.92 35.03 -14.69
CA GLY A 537 -19.94 33.85 -15.56
C GLY A 537 -18.61 33.10 -15.54
N ILE A 538 -18.64 31.83 -15.18
CA ILE A 538 -17.48 30.91 -15.18
C ILE A 538 -17.57 29.89 -16.32
N SER A 539 -16.43 29.51 -16.89
CA SER A 539 -16.32 28.36 -17.74
C SER A 539 -16.34 27.09 -16.89
N PHE A 540 -17.33 26.24 -17.10
CA PHE A 540 -17.51 25.01 -16.32
C PHE A 540 -17.40 23.80 -17.23
N GLU A 541 -16.53 22.86 -16.84
CA GLU A 541 -16.33 21.57 -17.46
C GLU A 541 -16.34 20.50 -16.38
N THR A 542 -17.15 19.46 -16.53
CA THR A 542 -17.00 18.22 -15.77
C THR A 542 -16.27 17.17 -16.63
N ALA A 543 -15.86 16.06 -16.04
CA ALA A 543 -15.09 15.05 -16.78
C ALA A 543 -15.48 13.62 -16.41
N ILE A 544 -15.26 12.72 -17.37
CA ILE A 544 -15.21 11.28 -17.17
C ILE A 544 -13.78 10.83 -17.48
N THR A 545 -13.18 10.05 -16.61
CA THR A 545 -11.91 9.36 -16.88
C THR A 545 -12.17 7.87 -17.05
N THR A 546 -11.58 7.26 -18.08
CA THR A 546 -11.88 5.86 -18.45
C THR A 546 -10.76 5.21 -19.27
N ARG A 547 -10.64 3.89 -19.16
CA ARG A 547 -9.88 3.03 -20.11
C ARG A 547 -10.78 2.32 -21.10
N ALA A 548 -12.09 2.56 -21.06
CA ALA A 548 -13.02 2.01 -22.04
C ALA A 548 -12.84 2.68 -23.40
N ASP A 549 -13.10 1.93 -24.46
CA ASP A 549 -13.41 2.51 -25.76
C ASP A 549 -14.70 3.31 -25.63
N TRP A 550 -14.72 4.52 -26.17
CA TRP A 550 -15.87 5.40 -26.05
C TRP A 550 -16.29 5.99 -27.40
N LYS A 551 -17.57 6.26 -27.53
CA LYS A 551 -18.13 6.95 -28.71
C LYS A 551 -19.38 7.71 -28.33
N MET A 552 -19.64 8.79 -29.08
CA MET A 552 -20.93 9.47 -29.03
C MET A 552 -22.00 8.62 -29.79
N ILE A 553 -23.12 8.38 -29.13
CA ILE A 553 -24.28 7.66 -29.70
C ILE A 553 -25.52 8.57 -29.79
N GLY A 554 -25.38 9.84 -29.45
CA GLY A 554 -26.37 10.90 -29.50
C GLY A 554 -25.73 12.25 -29.17
N ASN A 555 -26.49 13.36 -29.23
CA ASN A 555 -25.94 14.70 -28.99
C ASN A 555 -25.37 14.86 -27.58
N ASN A 556 -26.02 14.27 -26.58
CA ASN A 556 -25.62 14.33 -25.18
C ASN A 556 -25.58 12.91 -24.57
N ARG A 557 -25.18 11.93 -25.38
CA ARG A 557 -25.15 10.53 -24.96
C ARG A 557 -23.90 9.85 -25.51
N LEU A 558 -23.17 9.18 -24.63
CA LEU A 558 -22.02 8.39 -25.02
C LEU A 558 -22.12 6.94 -24.49
N GLU A 559 -21.41 6.04 -25.18
CA GLU A 559 -21.26 4.64 -24.80
C GLU A 559 -19.80 4.36 -24.43
N LEU A 560 -19.58 3.64 -23.33
CA LEU A 560 -18.30 3.12 -22.90
C LEU A 560 -18.30 1.60 -23.05
N VAL A 561 -17.23 1.02 -23.60
CA VAL A 561 -17.08 -0.43 -23.81
C VAL A 561 -15.75 -0.91 -23.26
N LEU A 562 -15.76 -1.84 -22.30
CA LEU A 562 -14.53 -2.38 -21.70
C LEU A 562 -14.75 -3.83 -21.25
N GLY A 563 -13.87 -4.74 -21.66
CA GLY A 563 -13.90 -6.14 -21.20
C GLY A 563 -15.22 -6.89 -21.47
N GLY A 564 -15.95 -6.49 -22.53
CA GLY A 564 -17.27 -7.04 -22.87
C GLY A 564 -18.45 -6.36 -22.17
N GLU A 565 -18.20 -5.49 -21.19
CA GLU A 565 -19.21 -4.67 -20.55
C GLU A 565 -19.50 -3.41 -21.38
N LYS A 566 -20.76 -2.96 -21.37
CA LYS A 566 -21.21 -1.74 -22.05
C LYS A 566 -22.01 -0.85 -21.10
N MET A 567 -21.64 0.41 -21.04
CA MET A 567 -22.28 1.43 -20.21
C MET A 567 -22.72 2.62 -21.07
N THR A 568 -23.93 3.08 -20.87
CA THR A 568 -24.41 4.35 -21.43
C THR A 568 -24.27 5.46 -20.40
N VAL A 569 -23.89 6.64 -20.88
CA VAL A 569 -23.87 7.87 -20.08
C VAL A 569 -24.71 8.93 -20.79
N ASP A 570 -25.81 9.33 -20.15
CA ASP A 570 -26.61 10.48 -20.54
C ASP A 570 -26.12 11.74 -19.85
N ILE A 571 -26.05 12.86 -20.57
CA ILE A 571 -25.61 14.15 -20.06
C ILE A 571 -26.77 15.14 -20.09
N GLU A 572 -27.16 15.66 -18.92
CA GLU A 572 -28.11 16.74 -18.77
C GLU A 572 -27.36 18.02 -18.36
N ALA A 573 -27.58 19.10 -19.08
CA ALA A 573 -26.89 20.37 -18.84
C ALA A 573 -27.79 21.57 -19.16
N PRO A 574 -27.54 22.76 -18.57
CA PRO A 574 -28.38 23.96 -18.74
C PRO A 574 -28.20 24.62 -20.11
N GLY A 575 -27.44 24.03 -21.02
CA GLY A 575 -27.17 24.55 -22.34
C GLY A 575 -26.43 23.55 -23.23
N VAL A 576 -25.88 24.04 -24.33
CA VAL A 576 -25.09 23.21 -25.26
C VAL A 576 -23.77 22.83 -24.57
N VAL A 577 -23.42 21.57 -24.66
CA VAL A 577 -22.12 21.05 -24.23
C VAL A 577 -21.22 20.78 -25.42
N GLU A 578 -19.93 20.95 -25.22
CA GLU A 578 -18.88 20.58 -26.13
C GLU A 578 -18.06 19.44 -25.49
N PHE A 579 -17.64 18.50 -26.32
CA PHE A 579 -16.84 17.35 -25.88
C PHE A 579 -15.44 17.50 -26.43
N ASP A 580 -14.47 17.25 -25.57
CA ASP A 580 -13.09 17.00 -25.97
C ASP A 580 -12.57 15.74 -25.27
N SER A 581 -11.42 15.24 -25.72
CA SER A 581 -10.80 14.11 -25.06
C SER A 581 -9.29 14.22 -25.12
N GLU A 582 -8.68 13.92 -24.01
CA GLU A 582 -7.23 13.91 -23.87
C GLU A 582 -6.73 12.58 -23.30
N THR A 583 -5.60 12.10 -23.84
CA THR A 583 -4.93 10.93 -23.30
C THR A 583 -4.05 11.36 -22.14
N VAL A 584 -4.25 10.74 -20.98
CA VAL A 584 -3.40 10.90 -19.80
C VAL A 584 -2.47 9.70 -19.68
N GLU A 585 -1.16 9.97 -19.73
CA GLU A 585 -0.11 8.95 -19.63
C GLU A 585 1.05 9.50 -18.80
N VAL A 586 1.27 8.93 -17.63
CA VAL A 586 2.41 9.27 -16.75
C VAL A 586 2.98 7.98 -16.16
N ASN A 587 3.86 7.31 -16.90
CA ASN A 587 4.45 6.03 -16.46
C ASN A 587 3.40 5.01 -16.01
N SER A 588 2.23 5.01 -16.64
CA SER A 588 1.08 4.13 -16.37
C SER A 588 0.41 3.77 -17.69
N PRO A 589 -0.43 2.73 -17.76
CA PRO A 589 -1.29 2.53 -18.91
C PRO A 589 -2.13 3.79 -19.14
N ALA A 590 -2.12 4.25 -20.38
CA ALA A 590 -2.87 5.42 -20.79
C ALA A 590 -4.38 5.25 -20.51
N TYR A 591 -5.03 6.34 -20.19
CA TYR A 591 -6.48 6.43 -20.08
C TYR A 591 -6.97 7.73 -20.72
N THR A 592 -8.24 7.78 -21.04
CA THR A 592 -8.85 8.96 -21.64
C THR A 592 -9.56 9.77 -20.58
N ARG A 593 -9.32 11.08 -20.58
CA ARG A 593 -10.16 12.07 -19.97
C ARG A 593 -11.12 12.62 -21.01
N ILE A 594 -12.40 12.48 -20.81
CA ILE A 594 -13.46 13.05 -21.65
C ILE A 594 -13.99 14.29 -20.95
N GLY A 595 -13.64 15.46 -21.47
CA GLY A 595 -14.15 16.75 -21.00
C GLY A 595 -15.56 17.02 -21.52
N ILE A 596 -16.44 17.48 -20.65
CA ILE A 596 -17.85 17.82 -20.94
C ILE A 596 -18.03 19.27 -20.48
N ARG A 597 -17.84 20.23 -21.43
CA ARG A 597 -17.77 21.65 -21.16
C ARG A 597 -19.02 22.38 -21.60
N LEU A 598 -19.55 23.26 -20.74
CA LEU A 598 -20.60 24.19 -21.14
C LEU A 598 -20.04 25.19 -22.17
N LYS A 599 -20.71 25.31 -23.32
CA LYS A 599 -20.25 26.16 -24.44
C LYS A 599 -20.17 27.65 -24.06
N LYS A 600 -21.00 28.09 -23.11
CA LYS A 600 -21.03 29.47 -22.63
C LYS A 600 -20.76 29.52 -21.15
N PRO A 601 -19.99 30.53 -20.69
CA PRO A 601 -19.86 30.81 -19.26
C PRO A 601 -21.24 31.10 -18.64
N LEU A 602 -21.48 30.56 -17.41
CA LEU A 602 -22.70 30.76 -16.65
C LEU A 602 -22.35 31.19 -15.22
N GLN A 603 -23.26 31.98 -14.60
CA GLN A 603 -23.15 32.31 -13.17
C GLN A 603 -23.66 31.17 -12.27
N SER A 604 -24.57 30.37 -12.76
CA SER A 604 -25.08 29.21 -12.03
C SER A 604 -25.55 28.14 -13.01
N GLY A 605 -25.50 26.90 -12.58
CA GLY A 605 -25.95 25.78 -13.38
C GLY A 605 -25.86 24.44 -12.66
N SER A 606 -26.38 23.41 -13.32
CA SER A 606 -26.24 22.01 -12.91
C SER A 606 -25.93 21.14 -14.12
N VAL A 607 -24.90 20.32 -14.02
CA VAL A 607 -24.54 19.29 -15.01
C VAL A 607 -24.70 17.92 -14.37
N ARG A 608 -25.45 17.03 -15.04
CA ARG A 608 -25.71 15.68 -14.54
C ARG A 608 -25.18 14.63 -15.53
N LEU A 609 -24.49 13.63 -15.01
CA LEU A 609 -24.05 12.44 -15.70
C LEU A 609 -24.87 11.26 -15.17
N ILE A 610 -25.64 10.60 -16.03
CA ILE A 610 -26.51 9.47 -15.68
C ILE A 610 -25.92 8.22 -16.32
N MET A 611 -25.34 7.34 -15.50
CA MET A 611 -24.61 6.14 -15.91
C MET A 611 -25.44 4.90 -15.63
N TYR A 612 -25.58 4.03 -16.63
CA TYR A 612 -26.31 2.77 -16.49
C TYR A 612 -25.83 1.72 -17.51
N PRO A 613 -26.02 0.41 -17.24
CA PRO A 613 -25.71 -0.64 -18.20
C PRO A 613 -26.47 -0.43 -19.51
N SER A 614 -25.76 -0.48 -20.66
CA SER A 614 -26.41 -0.41 -21.95
C SER A 614 -27.28 -1.65 -22.17
N ARG A 615 -28.47 -1.46 -22.70
CA ARG A 615 -29.29 -2.58 -23.15
C ARG A 615 -28.65 -3.22 -24.38
N PRO A 616 -28.73 -4.56 -24.54
CA PRO A 616 -28.19 -5.26 -25.70
C PRO A 616 -28.72 -4.74 -27.02
#